data_13a583d51b00f3ad0c31e1c50178caa4
#
_entry.id   13a583d51b00f3ad0c31e1c50178caa4
#
_cell.length_a   1.000
_cell.length_b   1.000
_cell.length_c   1.000
_cell.angle_alpha   90.00
_cell.angle_beta   90.00
_cell.angle_gamma   90.00
#
_symmetry.space_group_name_H-M   'P 1'
#
loop_
_entity.id
_entity.type
_entity.pdbx_description
1 polymer ?
#
loop_
_entity_poly.entity_id
_entity_poly.type
_entity_poly.pdbx_seq_one_letter_code
_entity_poly.pdbx_strand_id
1 'polypeptide(L)'
;DFTGRYSASDQLSSPALDQSKSENYLSGYDNKTVLTALSGQNEIDSLLFTSDQDSSKTEYWQGAEAENKISFSFFNTNLLLLDETAYVSGGGSGIYNNGFHEFSDTQKDSVRTALLEFEKVINVEFVEVAEENDQVGTIRFGISQDDLGDTSVNNTVAIAWGVDSYWSVGGDVWLDTNHDDADLGKGTYEFLTLIHEIGHAMGLGHPHIGGAQTLQPELDFINYTVMSYEEPDWAYFGSGSDRYITISDSLMVYDIQALQYIYGANNDYNSGNTKYEFDPTKPNSLTIWDGGGEDLLDFSNFNYRCDIDLNDGAYSTIKYAAWNPDDNFGIAFNTFIENVLGSQSSDTIIGNELDNEISGNNGNDTLYGGAGNDIFDWDEGSRDGVDTMHGGTGNDIYVLSSASDIVIELAGEGADTVYTSTSYSAPSNVENVFGF
;
A
#
# COMPACT_ATOMS: atom_id res chain seq x y z
N ASP A 1 -1.81 16.39 18.43
CA ASP A 1 -3.20 15.92 18.58
C ASP A 1 -3.86 15.93 17.22
N PHE A 2 -3.74 14.82 16.49
CA PHE A 2 -4.29 14.65 15.14
C PHE A 2 -5.75 14.16 15.14
N THR A 3 -6.31 13.83 16.30
CA THR A 3 -7.68 13.35 16.47
C THR A 3 -8.79 14.35 16.07
N GLY A 4 -8.45 15.44 15.42
CA GLY A 4 -9.39 16.47 14.97
C GLY A 4 -9.41 16.74 13.46
N ARG A 5 -8.69 15.97 12.64
CA ARG A 5 -8.58 16.28 11.20
C ARG A 5 -9.57 15.54 10.31
N TYR A 6 -10.16 14.46 10.80
CA TYR A 6 -11.17 13.74 10.04
C TYR A 6 -12.46 13.63 10.87
N SER A 7 -13.55 14.15 10.36
CA SER A 7 -14.88 13.96 10.97
C SER A 7 -15.56 12.76 10.33
N ALA A 8 -16.40 12.07 11.07
CA ALA A 8 -17.24 10.97 10.55
C ALA A 8 -18.22 11.40 9.43
N SER A 9 -18.19 12.68 9.02
CA SER A 9 -18.96 13.26 7.92
C SER A 9 -18.29 13.10 6.55
N ASP A 10 -17.04 12.63 6.49
CA ASP A 10 -16.27 12.51 5.24
C ASP A 10 -16.76 11.35 4.35
N GLN A 11 -17.65 10.55 4.83
CA GLN A 11 -18.45 9.66 4.00
C GLN A 11 -19.76 10.37 3.62
N LEU A 12 -19.75 11.04 2.50
CA LEU A 12 -21.00 11.35 1.83
C LEU A 12 -21.53 10.04 1.22
N SER A 13 -22.36 9.32 2.00
CA SER A 13 -23.21 8.29 1.44
C SER A 13 -23.99 8.94 0.31
N SER A 14 -24.02 8.32 -0.87
CA SER A 14 -24.85 8.76 -1.98
C SER A 14 -26.26 9.08 -1.45
N PRO A 15 -26.80 10.29 -1.66
CA PRO A 15 -28.12 10.63 -1.16
C PRO A 15 -29.15 9.71 -1.79
N ALA A 16 -30.17 9.30 -1.03
CA ALA A 16 -31.23 8.40 -1.48
C ALA A 16 -31.81 8.90 -2.82
N LEU A 17 -31.70 8.06 -3.84
CA LEU A 17 -32.03 8.30 -5.23
C LEU A 17 -33.43 8.88 -5.44
N ASP A 18 -33.50 10.10 -5.97
CA ASP A 18 -34.66 10.59 -6.68
C ASP A 18 -34.54 10.16 -8.16
N GLN A 19 -35.08 9.00 -8.50
CA GLN A 19 -35.06 8.41 -9.85
C GLN A 19 -35.70 9.31 -10.93
N SER A 20 -36.29 10.44 -10.57
CA SER A 20 -36.91 11.36 -11.52
C SER A 20 -35.93 12.36 -12.18
N LYS A 21 -34.66 12.38 -11.76
CA LYS A 21 -33.65 13.36 -12.23
C LYS A 21 -32.62 12.82 -13.20
N SER A 22 -32.79 11.59 -13.72
CA SER A 22 -31.83 10.87 -14.54
C SER A 22 -31.61 11.40 -15.98
N GLU A 23 -32.18 12.55 -16.37
CA GLU A 23 -32.21 12.95 -17.77
C GLU A 23 -31.28 14.14 -18.16
N ASN A 24 -30.45 14.67 -17.24
CA ASN A 24 -29.59 15.83 -17.55
C ASN A 24 -28.08 15.55 -17.33
N TYR A 25 -27.60 14.40 -17.76
CA TYR A 25 -26.15 14.13 -17.76
C TYR A 25 -25.45 14.93 -18.86
N LEU A 26 -24.27 15.48 -18.54
CA LEU A 26 -23.35 15.95 -19.57
C LEU A 26 -23.11 14.81 -20.56
N SER A 27 -23.37 15.06 -21.85
CA SER A 27 -23.20 14.04 -22.88
C SER A 27 -21.72 13.72 -23.04
N GLY A 28 -21.27 12.58 -22.55
CA GLY A 28 -19.88 12.14 -22.57
C GLY A 28 -19.45 11.42 -21.31
N TYR A 29 -20.25 11.45 -20.27
CA TYR A 29 -20.05 10.67 -19.06
C TYR A 29 -20.41 9.20 -19.33
N ASP A 30 -19.44 8.38 -19.66
CA ASP A 30 -19.62 6.93 -19.82
C ASP A 30 -19.06 6.20 -18.58
N ASN A 31 -19.51 6.63 -17.40
CA ASN A 31 -19.17 6.01 -16.13
C ASN A 31 -19.87 4.64 -16.06
N LYS A 32 -19.22 3.64 -16.59
CA LYS A 32 -19.66 2.26 -16.42
C LYS A 32 -19.08 1.70 -15.15
N THR A 33 -19.97 1.21 -14.31
CA THR A 33 -19.59 0.48 -13.11
C THR A 33 -20.01 -0.97 -13.21
N VAL A 34 -19.35 -1.81 -12.42
CA VAL A 34 -19.65 -3.24 -12.30
C VAL A 34 -19.93 -3.55 -10.85
N LEU A 35 -20.98 -4.35 -10.62
CA LEU A 35 -21.28 -4.90 -9.31
C LEU A 35 -20.64 -6.28 -9.18
N THR A 36 -19.81 -6.49 -8.16
CA THR A 36 -19.31 -7.81 -7.80
C THR A 36 -19.73 -8.21 -6.39
N ALA A 37 -19.78 -9.51 -6.10
CA ALA A 37 -20.05 -9.99 -4.75
C ALA A 37 -18.91 -9.60 -3.82
N LEU A 38 -19.17 -9.45 -2.52
CA LEU A 38 -18.13 -9.35 -1.52
C LEU A 38 -17.32 -10.66 -1.46
N SER A 39 -16.04 -10.56 -1.08
CA SER A 39 -15.08 -11.67 -1.10
C SER A 39 -15.41 -12.77 -0.07
N GLY A 40 -16.07 -12.38 1.02
CA GLY A 40 -16.26 -13.21 2.20
C GLY A 40 -15.05 -13.23 3.15
N GLN A 41 -14.01 -12.44 2.86
CA GLN A 41 -12.85 -12.24 3.72
C GLN A 41 -12.97 -10.88 4.40
N ASN A 42 -12.82 -10.86 5.72
CA ASN A 42 -13.07 -9.66 6.52
C ASN A 42 -12.12 -8.51 6.14
N GLU A 43 -10.87 -8.82 5.91
CA GLU A 43 -9.81 -7.86 5.60
C GLU A 43 -10.06 -7.16 4.26
N ILE A 44 -10.61 -7.86 3.28
CA ILE A 44 -11.00 -7.29 1.98
C ILE A 44 -12.31 -6.52 2.11
N ASP A 45 -13.34 -7.17 2.66
CA ASP A 45 -14.71 -6.65 2.65
C ASP A 45 -14.87 -5.42 3.56
N SER A 46 -14.01 -5.27 4.59
CA SER A 46 -13.98 -4.08 5.45
C SER A 46 -13.50 -2.82 4.75
N LEU A 47 -12.74 -2.97 3.66
CA LEU A 47 -12.21 -1.86 2.86
C LEU A 47 -13.00 -1.62 1.57
N LEU A 48 -14.08 -2.35 1.30
CA LEU A 48 -14.87 -2.16 0.10
C LEU A 48 -16.18 -1.43 0.42
N PHE A 49 -16.49 -0.38 -0.33
CA PHE A 49 -17.82 0.21 -0.28
C PHE A 49 -18.88 -0.81 -0.71
N THR A 50 -19.93 -0.92 0.08
CA THR A 50 -21.10 -1.69 -0.35
C THR A 50 -21.95 -0.85 -1.28
N SER A 51 -22.46 -1.44 -2.37
CA SER A 51 -23.34 -0.75 -3.29
C SER A 51 -24.66 -0.39 -2.63
N ASP A 52 -25.13 0.83 -2.85
CA ASP A 52 -26.47 1.29 -2.43
C ASP A 52 -27.60 0.46 -3.02
N GLN A 53 -27.35 -0.22 -4.15
CA GLN A 53 -28.33 -1.07 -4.82
C GLN A 53 -28.42 -2.46 -4.20
N ASP A 54 -27.31 -3.00 -3.69
CA ASP A 54 -27.22 -4.33 -3.11
C ASP A 54 -26.05 -4.39 -2.11
N SER A 55 -26.34 -4.30 -0.82
CA SER A 55 -25.34 -4.31 0.25
C SER A 55 -24.53 -5.61 0.37
N SER A 56 -24.81 -6.63 -0.43
CA SER A 56 -23.99 -7.84 -0.54
C SER A 56 -22.92 -7.74 -1.63
N LYS A 57 -22.81 -6.59 -2.29
CA LYS A 57 -21.91 -6.33 -3.41
C LYS A 57 -21.15 -5.02 -3.22
N THR A 58 -20.01 -4.94 -3.86
CA THR A 58 -19.26 -3.70 -4.07
C THR A 58 -19.39 -3.23 -5.52
N GLU A 59 -19.20 -1.94 -5.75
CA GLU A 59 -19.22 -1.32 -7.08
C GLU A 59 -17.82 -0.80 -7.42
N TYR A 60 -17.41 -0.98 -8.68
CA TYR A 60 -16.12 -0.50 -9.17
C TYR A 60 -16.19 -0.08 -10.63
N TRP A 61 -15.22 0.73 -11.09
CA TRP A 61 -15.21 1.22 -12.46
C TRP A 61 -14.94 0.09 -13.45
N GLN A 62 -15.81 -0.02 -14.43
CA GLN A 62 -15.50 -0.83 -15.60
C GLN A 62 -14.56 -0.01 -16.49
N GLY A 63 -13.30 -0.40 -16.58
CA GLY A 63 -12.37 0.18 -17.56
C GLY A 63 -12.96 0.13 -18.98
N ALA A 64 -12.67 1.13 -19.80
CA ALA A 64 -13.17 1.23 -21.16
C ALA A 64 -12.92 -0.07 -21.92
N GLU A 65 -13.99 -0.63 -22.48
CA GLU A 65 -14.12 -1.91 -23.18
C GLU A 65 -12.80 -2.57 -23.62
N ALA A 66 -12.44 -3.68 -22.98
CA ALA A 66 -11.29 -4.56 -23.28
C ALA A 66 -9.87 -4.01 -22.97
N GLU A 67 -9.68 -2.78 -22.54
CA GLU A 67 -8.35 -2.20 -22.33
C GLU A 67 -8.04 -1.83 -20.86
N ASN A 68 -8.94 -2.09 -19.92
CA ASN A 68 -8.78 -1.77 -18.47
C ASN A 68 -8.31 -0.32 -18.21
N LYS A 69 -8.84 0.64 -18.99
CA LYS A 69 -8.47 2.06 -18.89
C LYS A 69 -9.49 2.86 -18.12
N ILE A 70 -9.05 3.64 -17.15
CA ILE A 70 -9.86 4.62 -16.43
C ILE A 70 -9.36 6.00 -16.80
N SER A 71 -10.24 6.86 -17.33
CA SER A 71 -9.86 8.23 -17.65
C SER A 71 -9.84 9.11 -16.40
N PHE A 72 -8.93 10.07 -16.38
CA PHE A 72 -8.96 11.13 -15.37
C PHE A 72 -8.75 12.50 -16.01
N SER A 73 -9.20 13.57 -15.33
CA SER A 73 -9.02 14.94 -15.78
C SER A 73 -8.77 15.88 -14.61
N PHE A 74 -8.23 17.04 -14.94
CA PHE A 74 -8.11 18.16 -14.01
C PHE A 74 -9.17 19.20 -14.31
N PHE A 75 -9.85 19.63 -13.27
CA PHE A 75 -10.86 20.66 -13.36
C PHE A 75 -10.33 21.93 -14.07
N ASN A 76 -11.13 22.46 -15.01
CA ASN A 76 -10.81 23.64 -15.79
C ASN A 76 -11.84 24.74 -15.54
N THR A 77 -11.43 25.80 -14.83
CA THR A 77 -12.29 26.91 -14.47
C THR A 77 -12.90 27.66 -15.65
N ASN A 78 -12.29 27.57 -16.85
CA ASN A 78 -12.78 28.24 -18.03
C ASN A 78 -13.98 27.55 -18.68
N LEU A 79 -14.19 26.28 -18.38
CA LEU A 79 -15.21 25.49 -19.07
C LEU A 79 -16.51 25.34 -18.27
N LEU A 80 -16.48 25.59 -16.95
CA LEU A 80 -17.64 25.50 -16.04
C LEU A 80 -18.54 24.29 -16.34
N LEU A 81 -17.92 23.15 -16.69
CA LEU A 81 -18.61 21.90 -16.99
C LEU A 81 -19.08 21.24 -15.70
N LEU A 82 -19.88 21.97 -14.93
CA LEU A 82 -20.42 21.53 -13.66
C LEU A 82 -21.92 21.37 -13.79
N ASP A 83 -22.42 20.20 -13.44
CA ASP A 83 -23.83 20.04 -13.11
C ASP A 83 -24.05 20.62 -11.70
N GLU A 84 -24.33 21.95 -11.63
CA GLU A 84 -24.62 22.64 -10.37
C GLU A 84 -25.70 21.93 -9.56
N THR A 85 -26.57 21.15 -10.20
CA THR A 85 -27.66 20.46 -9.51
C THR A 85 -27.21 19.17 -8.81
N ALA A 86 -26.24 18.47 -9.35
CA ALA A 86 -25.69 17.26 -8.74
C ALA A 86 -25.00 17.56 -7.41
N TYR A 87 -24.24 18.61 -7.38
CA TYR A 87 -23.50 19.01 -6.20
C TYR A 87 -24.37 19.76 -5.15
N VAL A 88 -25.40 20.46 -5.54
CA VAL A 88 -26.30 21.17 -4.61
C VAL A 88 -27.34 20.23 -3.99
N SER A 89 -27.79 19.19 -4.70
CA SER A 89 -28.87 18.31 -4.23
C SER A 89 -28.41 17.21 -3.26
N GLY A 90 -27.11 16.95 -3.17
CA GLY A 90 -26.51 15.93 -2.32
C GLY A 90 -26.40 16.24 -0.83
N GLY A 91 -27.02 17.36 -0.36
CA GLY A 91 -26.99 17.75 1.04
C GLY A 91 -25.68 18.43 1.49
N GLY A 92 -24.71 18.51 0.61
CA GLY A 92 -23.49 19.30 0.78
C GLY A 92 -23.78 20.75 0.46
N SER A 93 -24.25 21.53 1.43
CA SER A 93 -24.39 22.96 1.27
C SER A 93 -23.00 23.55 1.21
N GLY A 94 -22.51 23.87 0.03
CA GLY A 94 -21.45 24.83 -0.02
C GLY A 94 -20.27 24.60 -0.93
N ILE A 95 -20.02 23.43 -1.49
CA ILE A 95 -18.86 23.21 -2.38
C ILE A 95 -18.76 24.22 -3.53
N TYR A 96 -19.84 24.91 -3.83
CA TYR A 96 -19.98 25.78 -5.01
C TYR A 96 -20.06 27.29 -4.74
N ASN A 97 -20.18 27.73 -3.49
CA ASN A 97 -20.55 29.15 -3.27
C ASN A 97 -19.39 30.12 -3.43
N ASN A 98 -18.13 29.69 -3.32
CA ASN A 98 -16.98 30.60 -3.25
C ASN A 98 -15.92 30.40 -4.34
N GLY A 99 -16.07 29.41 -5.22
CA GLY A 99 -15.19 29.22 -6.37
C GLY A 99 -14.36 27.94 -6.33
N PHE A 100 -13.66 27.71 -7.44
CA PHE A 100 -12.77 26.57 -7.64
C PHE A 100 -11.43 27.06 -8.10
N HIS A 101 -10.37 26.32 -7.74
CA HIS A 101 -9.04 26.52 -8.26
C HIS A 101 -8.59 25.30 -9.07
N GLU A 102 -7.78 25.58 -10.07
CA GLU A 102 -7.09 24.53 -10.82
C GLU A 102 -5.85 24.10 -10.05
N PHE A 103 -5.51 22.83 -10.13
CA PHE A 103 -4.20 22.35 -9.67
C PHE A 103 -3.07 23.08 -10.42
N SER A 104 -2.01 23.45 -9.71
CA SER A 104 -0.74 23.84 -10.31
C SER A 104 -0.12 22.65 -11.08
N ASP A 105 0.80 22.91 -11.99
CA ASP A 105 1.45 21.85 -12.75
C ASP A 105 2.19 20.87 -11.82
N THR A 106 2.81 21.34 -10.73
CA THR A 106 3.47 20.50 -9.73
C THR A 106 2.46 19.59 -9.02
N GLN A 107 1.30 20.09 -8.64
CA GLN A 107 0.24 19.30 -8.01
C GLN A 107 -0.34 18.27 -8.99
N LYS A 108 -0.51 18.63 -10.27
CA LYS A 108 -0.91 17.68 -11.32
C LYS A 108 0.10 16.54 -11.45
N ASP A 109 1.40 16.85 -11.37
CA ASP A 109 2.45 15.79 -11.41
C ASP A 109 2.39 14.89 -10.17
N SER A 110 2.03 15.43 -9.01
CA SER A 110 1.81 14.63 -7.80
C SER A 110 0.60 13.70 -7.94
N VAL A 111 -0.50 14.17 -8.53
CA VAL A 111 -1.67 13.31 -8.85
C VAL A 111 -1.28 12.18 -9.79
N ARG A 112 -0.54 12.48 -10.87
CA ARG A 112 -0.04 11.44 -11.78
C ARG A 112 0.84 10.43 -11.06
N THR A 113 1.69 10.89 -10.14
CA THR A 113 2.54 10.03 -9.31
C THR A 113 1.70 9.15 -8.38
N ALA A 114 0.65 9.70 -7.76
CA ALA A 114 -0.25 8.93 -6.90
C ALA A 114 -1.02 7.86 -7.71
N LEU A 115 -1.55 8.20 -8.88
CA LEU A 115 -2.23 7.24 -9.77
C LEU A 115 -1.28 6.10 -10.21
N LEU A 116 0.00 6.38 -10.43
CA LEU A 116 1.00 5.35 -10.71
C LEU A 116 1.18 4.35 -9.56
N GLU A 117 0.94 4.73 -8.29
CA GLU A 117 0.99 3.77 -7.18
C GLU A 117 -0.14 2.73 -7.30
N PHE A 118 -1.30 3.12 -7.83
CA PHE A 118 -2.38 2.18 -8.13
C PHE A 118 -2.07 1.32 -9.36
N GLU A 119 -1.57 1.91 -10.46
CA GLU A 119 -1.19 1.14 -11.66
C GLU A 119 -0.16 0.05 -11.40
N LYS A 120 0.73 0.25 -10.45
CA LYS A 120 1.71 -0.78 -10.05
C LYS A 120 1.03 -2.06 -9.59
N VAL A 121 -0.06 -1.94 -8.83
CA VAL A 121 -0.64 -3.05 -8.09
C VAL A 121 -1.88 -3.66 -8.74
N ILE A 122 -2.61 -2.88 -9.56
CA ILE A 122 -3.84 -3.34 -10.22
C ILE A 122 -3.73 -3.31 -11.74
N ASN A 123 -4.51 -4.15 -12.40
CA ASN A 123 -4.55 -4.23 -13.88
C ASN A 123 -5.44 -3.12 -14.48
N VAL A 124 -5.03 -1.87 -14.25
CA VAL A 124 -5.70 -0.65 -14.75
C VAL A 124 -4.63 0.30 -15.29
N GLU A 125 -4.94 1.00 -16.38
CA GLU A 125 -4.16 2.12 -16.93
C GLU A 125 -4.96 3.41 -16.74
N PHE A 126 -4.39 4.43 -16.10
CA PHE A 126 -5.02 5.74 -16.00
C PHE A 126 -4.66 6.63 -17.19
N VAL A 127 -5.68 7.15 -17.87
CA VAL A 127 -5.51 7.96 -19.08
C VAL A 127 -5.96 9.39 -18.82
N GLU A 128 -5.03 10.34 -18.88
CA GLU A 128 -5.38 11.76 -18.74
C GLU A 128 -6.12 12.24 -19.98
N VAL A 129 -7.26 12.88 -19.76
CA VAL A 129 -8.06 13.53 -20.81
C VAL A 129 -8.23 15.01 -20.51
N ALA A 130 -8.24 15.83 -21.55
CA ALA A 130 -8.55 17.24 -21.37
C ALA A 130 -10.05 17.44 -21.17
N GLU A 131 -10.43 18.32 -20.25
CA GLU A 131 -11.82 18.76 -20.16
C GLU A 131 -12.15 19.69 -21.34
N GLU A 132 -12.98 19.23 -22.26
CA GLU A 132 -13.45 20.00 -23.39
C GLU A 132 -14.74 19.41 -23.98
N ASN A 133 -15.58 20.26 -24.58
CA ASN A 133 -16.80 19.84 -25.30
C ASN A 133 -17.73 18.91 -24.48
N ASP A 134 -17.96 19.24 -23.22
CA ASP A 134 -18.75 18.46 -22.26
C ASP A 134 -18.17 17.06 -21.94
N GLN A 135 -16.87 16.85 -22.17
CA GLN A 135 -16.16 15.65 -21.78
C GLN A 135 -15.27 15.90 -20.56
N VAL A 136 -15.33 15.02 -19.59
CA VAL A 136 -14.49 15.01 -18.38
C VAL A 136 -13.96 13.60 -18.15
N GLY A 137 -12.94 13.46 -17.31
CA GLY A 137 -12.45 12.14 -16.88
C GLY A 137 -13.45 11.40 -15.98
N THR A 138 -13.29 10.10 -15.87
CA THR A 138 -14.03 9.27 -14.91
C THR A 138 -13.68 9.67 -13.47
N ILE A 139 -12.40 9.93 -13.21
CA ILE A 139 -11.92 10.53 -11.97
C ILE A 139 -11.55 11.97 -12.27
N ARG A 140 -12.02 12.90 -11.46
CA ARG A 140 -11.84 14.32 -11.71
C ARG A 140 -11.21 14.98 -10.50
N PHE A 141 -10.16 15.77 -10.72
CA PHE A 141 -9.39 16.42 -9.66
C PHE A 141 -9.55 17.93 -9.68
N GLY A 142 -9.78 18.54 -8.51
CA GLY A 142 -9.89 19.97 -8.37
C GLY A 142 -9.66 20.45 -6.94
N ILE A 143 -9.68 21.77 -6.75
CA ILE A 143 -9.60 22.43 -5.44
C ILE A 143 -10.88 23.24 -5.23
N SER A 144 -11.55 23.05 -4.07
CA SER A 144 -12.75 23.78 -3.69
C SER A 144 -12.43 24.89 -2.71
N GLN A 145 -13.02 26.11 -2.93
CA GLN A 145 -12.90 27.22 -1.98
C GLN A 145 -13.84 27.15 -0.79
N ASP A 146 -14.77 26.23 -0.81
CA ASP A 146 -15.67 26.03 0.31
C ASP A 146 -15.05 25.04 1.30
N ASP A 147 -15.34 25.27 2.57
CA ASP A 147 -15.08 24.33 3.65
C ASP A 147 -15.80 23.01 3.30
N LEU A 148 -15.03 22.00 2.90
CA LEU A 148 -15.55 20.72 2.39
C LEU A 148 -16.19 19.88 3.49
N GLY A 149 -16.26 20.37 4.72
CA GLY A 149 -16.77 19.63 5.86
C GLY A 149 -17.77 20.37 6.72
N ASP A 150 -18.13 19.79 7.82
CA ASP A 150 -18.97 20.37 8.85
C ASP A 150 -18.33 21.64 9.42
N THR A 151 -19.04 22.75 9.36
CA THR A 151 -18.63 24.08 9.90
C THR A 151 -18.23 24.05 11.38
N SER A 152 -18.37 22.93 12.08
CA SER A 152 -18.00 22.74 13.49
C SER A 152 -16.54 22.31 13.71
N VAL A 153 -15.85 21.81 12.67
CA VAL A 153 -14.45 21.37 12.72
C VAL A 153 -13.75 21.78 11.43
N ASN A 154 -13.13 22.93 11.41
CA ASN A 154 -12.38 23.52 10.28
C ASN A 154 -11.14 22.72 9.86
N ASN A 155 -11.26 21.46 9.47
CA ASN A 155 -10.08 20.61 9.24
C ASN A 155 -10.24 19.54 8.15
N THR A 156 -11.24 19.59 7.29
CA THR A 156 -11.30 18.68 6.14
C THR A 156 -10.22 19.07 5.13
N VAL A 157 -9.34 18.15 4.81
CA VAL A 157 -8.20 18.34 3.91
C VAL A 157 -8.59 18.05 2.46
N ALA A 158 -9.45 17.05 2.27
CA ALA A 158 -9.91 16.60 0.97
C ALA A 158 -11.23 15.83 1.10
N ILE A 159 -11.90 15.62 -0.02
CA ILE A 159 -13.09 14.77 -0.15
C ILE A 159 -13.02 14.04 -1.48
N ALA A 160 -13.36 12.74 -1.48
CA ALA A 160 -13.66 12.01 -2.69
C ALA A 160 -15.08 11.44 -2.67
N TRP A 161 -15.70 11.37 -3.84
CA TRP A 161 -16.90 10.60 -4.05
C TRP A 161 -16.52 9.20 -4.50
N GLY A 162 -17.06 8.20 -3.82
CA GLY A 162 -16.88 6.81 -4.21
C GLY A 162 -17.40 6.50 -5.60
N VAL A 163 -17.14 5.30 -6.06
CA VAL A 163 -17.63 4.80 -7.35
C VAL A 163 -19.15 4.85 -7.41
N ASP A 164 -19.70 5.60 -8.36
CA ASP A 164 -21.15 5.71 -8.57
C ASP A 164 -21.46 6.00 -10.04
N SER A 165 -22.26 5.13 -10.66
CA SER A 165 -22.70 5.29 -12.05
C SER A 165 -23.90 6.23 -12.21
N TYR A 166 -24.57 6.60 -11.14
CA TYR A 166 -25.78 7.41 -11.18
C TYR A 166 -25.53 8.91 -10.99
N TRP A 167 -24.40 9.26 -10.35
CA TRP A 167 -24.04 10.64 -10.06
C TRP A 167 -22.85 11.09 -10.91
N SER A 168 -23.00 12.26 -11.51
CA SER A 168 -21.93 12.89 -12.29
C SER A 168 -20.69 13.26 -11.46
N VAL A 169 -20.77 13.15 -10.13
CA VAL A 169 -19.69 13.44 -9.19
C VAL A 169 -19.01 12.18 -8.69
N GLY A 170 -19.50 10.99 -9.03
CA GLY A 170 -18.84 9.74 -8.66
C GLY A 170 -17.40 9.71 -9.16
N GLY A 171 -16.47 9.43 -8.28
CA GLY A 171 -15.02 9.44 -8.57
C GLY A 171 -14.34 10.81 -8.49
N ASP A 172 -15.07 11.91 -8.25
CA ASP A 172 -14.45 13.23 -8.12
C ASP A 172 -13.66 13.37 -6.81
N VAL A 173 -12.46 13.92 -6.90
CA VAL A 173 -11.56 14.21 -5.79
C VAL A 173 -11.31 15.71 -5.67
N TRP A 174 -11.65 16.26 -4.52
CA TRP A 174 -11.52 17.69 -4.24
C TRP A 174 -10.64 17.93 -3.02
N LEU A 175 -9.61 18.76 -3.17
CA LEU A 175 -8.83 19.28 -2.06
C LEU A 175 -9.43 20.60 -1.54
N ASP A 176 -9.22 20.88 -0.24
CA ASP A 176 -9.55 22.17 0.35
C ASP A 176 -8.53 23.25 -0.06
N THR A 177 -8.96 24.51 -0.18
CA THR A 177 -8.10 25.65 -0.56
C THR A 177 -6.99 25.95 0.42
N ASN A 178 -7.08 25.50 1.68
CA ASN A 178 -5.95 25.62 2.59
C ASN A 178 -4.72 24.84 2.10
N HIS A 179 -4.87 24.02 1.05
CA HIS A 179 -3.84 23.22 0.39
C HIS A 179 -3.49 23.72 -1.02
N ASP A 180 -3.93 24.92 -1.44
CA ASP A 180 -3.63 25.51 -2.75
C ASP A 180 -2.12 25.52 -3.07
N ASP A 181 -1.29 25.81 -2.06
CA ASP A 181 0.17 25.85 -2.19
C ASP A 181 0.85 24.61 -1.57
N ALA A 182 0.08 23.57 -1.20
CA ALA A 182 0.63 22.40 -0.53
C ALA A 182 1.54 21.59 -1.46
N ASP A 183 2.62 21.07 -0.87
CA ASP A 183 3.46 20.06 -1.51
C ASP A 183 2.75 18.70 -1.41
N LEU A 184 2.18 18.24 -2.52
CA LEU A 184 1.53 16.95 -2.65
C LEU A 184 2.53 15.83 -3.02
N GLY A 185 3.83 16.06 -2.88
CA GLY A 185 4.87 15.06 -3.24
C GLY A 185 4.99 13.93 -2.23
N LYS A 186 5.58 12.82 -2.65
CA LYS A 186 5.86 11.66 -1.77
C LYS A 186 6.59 12.08 -0.49
N GLY A 187 6.26 11.44 0.61
CA GLY A 187 6.81 11.73 1.94
C GLY A 187 6.08 12.87 2.67
N THR A 188 5.00 13.40 2.10
CA THR A 188 4.17 14.42 2.74
C THR A 188 2.83 13.81 3.21
N TYR A 189 2.24 14.43 4.22
CA TYR A 189 0.90 14.04 4.68
C TYR A 189 -0.16 14.25 3.57
N GLU A 190 0.03 15.28 2.80
CA GLU A 190 -0.83 15.63 1.67
C GLU A 190 -0.77 14.57 0.56
N PHE A 191 0.37 13.90 0.37
CA PHE A 191 0.46 12.77 -0.55
C PHE A 191 -0.30 11.54 -0.03
N LEU A 192 -0.20 11.24 1.27
CA LEU A 192 -1.01 10.18 1.89
C LEU A 192 -2.49 10.49 1.74
N THR A 193 -2.92 11.74 2.01
CA THR A 193 -4.30 12.17 1.79
C THR A 193 -4.72 11.97 0.34
N LEU A 194 -3.88 12.33 -0.61
CA LEU A 194 -4.17 12.14 -2.04
C LEU A 194 -4.38 10.68 -2.42
N ILE A 195 -3.53 9.77 -1.92
CA ILE A 195 -3.69 8.32 -2.13
C ILE A 195 -4.98 7.82 -1.46
N HIS A 196 -5.30 8.30 -0.26
CA HIS A 196 -6.51 7.98 0.47
C HIS A 196 -7.77 8.35 -0.35
N GLU A 197 -7.83 9.58 -0.83
CA GLU A 197 -8.98 10.07 -1.62
C GLU A 197 -9.09 9.34 -2.96
N ILE A 198 -7.98 9.04 -3.63
CA ILE A 198 -7.99 8.20 -4.83
C ILE A 198 -8.49 6.79 -4.46
N GLY A 199 -8.13 6.27 -3.28
CA GLY A 199 -8.67 5.01 -2.76
C GLY A 199 -10.19 5.01 -2.73
N HIS A 200 -10.82 6.06 -2.22
CA HIS A 200 -12.27 6.23 -2.25
C HIS A 200 -12.81 6.28 -3.68
N ALA A 201 -12.19 7.09 -4.54
CA ALA A 201 -12.57 7.18 -5.94
C ALA A 201 -12.43 5.83 -6.68
N MET A 202 -11.61 4.92 -6.17
CA MET A 202 -11.40 3.56 -6.69
C MET A 202 -12.25 2.50 -5.98
N GLY A 203 -13.11 2.86 -5.03
CA GLY A 203 -14.05 1.96 -4.37
C GLY A 203 -13.63 1.48 -2.98
N LEU A 204 -12.56 2.01 -2.40
CA LEU A 204 -12.19 1.72 -1.01
C LEU A 204 -12.98 2.58 -0.03
N GLY A 205 -13.39 1.97 1.07
CA GLY A 205 -14.02 2.62 2.22
C GLY A 205 -13.12 2.66 3.44
N HIS A 206 -13.54 3.38 4.48
CA HIS A 206 -12.83 3.39 5.75
C HIS A 206 -13.00 2.06 6.50
N PRO A 207 -11.96 1.48 7.10
CA PRO A 207 -12.01 0.18 7.75
C PRO A 207 -12.89 0.13 8.99
N HIS A 208 -13.19 1.29 9.61
CA HIS A 208 -13.94 1.42 10.87
C HIS A 208 -15.37 1.95 10.68
N ILE A 209 -15.79 2.33 9.47
CA ILE A 209 -17.09 2.95 9.21
C ILE A 209 -17.88 2.21 8.13
N GLY A 210 -19.10 1.80 8.45
CA GLY A 210 -20.21 1.65 7.49
C GLY A 210 -20.18 0.48 6.52
N GLY A 211 -19.17 -0.37 6.53
CA GLY A 211 -19.13 -1.59 5.72
C GLY A 211 -19.97 -2.73 6.31
N ALA A 212 -20.18 -3.79 5.54
CA ALA A 212 -20.78 -5.03 6.06
C ALA A 212 -19.94 -5.64 7.18
N GLN A 213 -18.66 -5.29 7.25
CA GLN A 213 -17.69 -5.72 8.24
C GLN A 213 -16.76 -4.54 8.58
N THR A 214 -16.11 -4.60 9.72
CA THR A 214 -15.06 -3.66 10.12
C THR A 214 -13.74 -4.42 10.29
N LEU A 215 -12.64 -3.80 9.95
CA LEU A 215 -11.31 -4.35 10.21
C LEU A 215 -11.12 -4.55 11.72
N GLN A 216 -10.30 -5.53 12.10
CA GLN A 216 -9.97 -5.71 13.51
C GLN A 216 -9.22 -4.47 14.01
N PRO A 217 -9.48 -4.00 15.25
CA PRO A 217 -8.87 -2.77 15.76
C PRO A 217 -7.32 -2.77 15.72
N GLU A 218 -6.71 -3.95 15.80
CA GLU A 218 -5.26 -4.12 15.75
C GLU A 218 -4.68 -3.90 14.35
N LEU A 219 -5.52 -3.94 13.32
CA LEU A 219 -5.16 -3.76 11.91
C LEU A 219 -5.67 -2.42 11.34
N ASP A 220 -6.45 -1.65 12.12
CA ASP A 220 -6.97 -0.35 11.71
C ASP A 220 -5.96 0.76 12.00
N PHE A 221 -4.82 0.75 11.27
CA PHE A 221 -3.77 1.75 11.32
C PHE A 221 -3.24 2.05 9.92
N ILE A 222 -2.68 3.26 9.74
CA ILE A 222 -2.16 3.74 8.43
C ILE A 222 -1.02 2.90 7.85
N ASN A 223 -0.35 2.08 8.65
CA ASN A 223 0.68 1.14 8.17
C ASN A 223 0.10 -0.16 7.61
N TYR A 224 -1.18 -0.43 7.81
CA TYR A 224 -1.88 -1.60 7.26
C TYR A 224 -2.81 -1.25 6.10
N THR A 225 -3.39 -0.04 6.13
CA THR A 225 -4.26 0.51 5.09
C THR A 225 -4.21 2.03 5.11
N VAL A 226 -4.02 2.65 3.95
CA VAL A 226 -4.07 4.11 3.82
C VAL A 226 -5.46 4.67 4.11
N MET A 227 -6.49 3.81 4.15
CA MET A 227 -7.87 4.19 4.44
C MET A 227 -8.17 4.35 5.94
N SER A 228 -7.21 4.02 6.82
CA SER A 228 -7.33 4.24 8.27
C SER A 228 -7.03 5.69 8.66
N TYR A 229 -7.64 6.11 9.77
CA TYR A 229 -7.35 7.40 10.42
C TYR A 229 -6.45 7.24 11.65
N GLU A 230 -6.18 6.02 12.05
CA GLU A 230 -5.39 5.72 13.23
C GLU A 230 -3.90 5.64 12.89
N GLU A 231 -3.10 6.36 13.66
CA GLU A 231 -1.65 6.38 13.53
C GLU A 231 -1.03 5.54 14.64
N PRO A 232 -0.13 4.59 14.32
CA PRO A 232 0.55 3.85 15.37
C PRO A 232 1.47 4.78 16.18
N ASP A 233 1.63 4.50 17.48
CA ASP A 233 2.42 5.32 18.40
C ASP A 233 3.86 5.60 17.90
N TRP A 234 4.43 4.64 17.17
CA TRP A 234 5.77 4.74 16.61
C TRP A 234 5.86 5.57 15.32
N ALA A 235 4.74 5.93 14.68
CA ALA A 235 4.76 6.74 13.46
C ALA A 235 5.49 8.08 13.66
N TYR A 236 5.60 8.51 14.89
CA TYR A 236 6.25 9.77 15.22
C TYR A 236 7.69 9.57 15.70
N PHE A 237 8.62 10.32 15.13
CA PHE A 237 10.01 10.37 15.58
C PHE A 237 10.49 11.82 15.76
N GLY A 238 11.61 11.99 16.50
CA GLY A 238 12.07 13.32 16.92
C GLY A 238 11.48 13.75 18.25
N SER A 239 11.72 15.01 18.67
CA SER A 239 11.25 15.54 19.94
C SER A 239 10.97 17.03 19.90
N GLY A 240 9.99 17.50 20.63
CA GLY A 240 9.63 18.92 20.71
C GLY A 240 9.04 19.46 19.41
N SER A 241 9.59 20.58 18.91
CA SER A 241 9.18 21.20 17.64
C SER A 241 9.65 20.44 16.40
N ASP A 242 10.56 19.48 16.57
CA ASP A 242 11.17 18.72 15.48
C ASP A 242 10.62 17.28 15.45
N ARG A 243 9.35 17.13 15.76
CA ARG A 243 8.62 15.87 15.67
C ARG A 243 8.13 15.69 14.23
N TYR A 244 8.54 14.60 13.63
CA TYR A 244 8.14 14.19 12.27
C TYR A 244 7.26 12.97 12.35
N ILE A 245 6.35 12.83 11.40
CA ILE A 245 5.59 11.61 11.19
C ILE A 245 6.18 10.87 9.99
N THR A 246 6.32 9.56 10.11
CA THR A 246 6.61 8.71 8.95
C THR A 246 5.30 8.31 8.30
N ILE A 247 5.19 8.61 7.04
CA ILE A 247 3.97 8.48 6.26
C ILE A 247 4.21 7.48 5.16
N SER A 248 3.18 6.71 4.83
CA SER A 248 3.24 5.78 3.71
C SER A 248 3.31 6.52 2.38
N ASP A 249 4.25 6.13 1.53
CA ASP A 249 4.43 6.63 0.17
C ASP A 249 3.74 5.74 -0.89
N SER A 250 3.02 4.72 -0.46
CA SER A 250 2.40 3.71 -1.30
C SER A 250 1.10 3.20 -0.68
N LEU A 251 0.34 2.45 -1.44
CA LEU A 251 -0.73 1.61 -0.91
C LEU A 251 -0.16 0.57 0.05
N MET A 252 -0.93 0.19 1.06
CA MET A 252 -0.53 -0.80 2.07
C MET A 252 -1.14 -2.17 1.75
N VAL A 253 -0.74 -3.19 2.49
CA VAL A 253 -1.05 -4.60 2.17
C VAL A 253 -2.54 -4.84 1.96
N TYR A 254 -3.40 -4.29 2.83
CA TYR A 254 -4.85 -4.52 2.71
C TYR A 254 -5.50 -3.68 1.62
N ASP A 255 -4.98 -2.48 1.32
CA ASP A 255 -5.43 -1.69 0.17
C ASP A 255 -5.18 -2.44 -1.13
N ILE A 256 -3.95 -2.98 -1.28
CA ILE A 256 -3.55 -3.75 -2.46
C ILE A 256 -4.45 -4.98 -2.61
N GLN A 257 -4.67 -5.72 -1.53
CA GLN A 257 -5.52 -6.92 -1.55
C GLN A 257 -6.96 -6.60 -1.99
N ALA A 258 -7.55 -5.55 -1.42
CA ALA A 258 -8.92 -5.14 -1.75
C ALA A 258 -9.03 -4.64 -3.20
N LEU A 259 -8.08 -3.82 -3.64
CA LEU A 259 -8.05 -3.30 -5.02
C LEU A 259 -7.82 -4.42 -6.04
N GLN A 260 -6.92 -5.36 -5.76
CA GLN A 260 -6.69 -6.51 -6.64
C GLN A 260 -7.89 -7.45 -6.71
N TYR A 261 -8.66 -7.54 -5.64
CA TYR A 261 -9.92 -8.32 -5.66
C TYR A 261 -10.91 -7.76 -6.68
N ILE A 262 -11.02 -6.43 -6.82
CA ILE A 262 -12.02 -5.80 -7.70
C ILE A 262 -11.49 -5.49 -9.10
N TYR A 263 -10.19 -5.18 -9.27
CA TYR A 263 -9.60 -4.79 -10.56
C TYR A 263 -8.66 -5.84 -11.16
N GLY A 264 -8.30 -6.89 -10.41
CA GLY A 264 -7.25 -7.84 -10.77
C GLY A 264 -5.84 -7.28 -10.51
N ALA A 265 -4.89 -8.16 -10.29
CA ALA A 265 -3.50 -7.82 -10.02
C ALA A 265 -2.76 -7.42 -11.31
N ASN A 266 -1.83 -6.45 -11.21
CA ASN A 266 -0.87 -6.15 -12.27
C ASN A 266 0.34 -7.08 -12.15
N ASN A 267 0.26 -8.25 -12.77
CA ASN A 267 1.36 -9.23 -12.77
C ASN A 267 2.49 -8.89 -13.75
N ASP A 268 2.37 -7.82 -14.53
CA ASP A 268 3.45 -7.36 -15.42
C ASP A 268 4.42 -6.40 -14.70
N TYR A 269 4.01 -5.86 -13.54
CA TYR A 269 4.86 -4.95 -12.76
C TYR A 269 5.98 -5.73 -12.07
N ASN A 270 7.22 -5.32 -12.30
CA ASN A 270 8.43 -5.97 -11.77
C ASN A 270 8.49 -7.50 -12.01
N SER A 271 7.89 -8.02 -13.09
CA SER A 271 7.75 -9.46 -13.37
C SER A 271 9.05 -10.17 -13.78
N GLY A 272 10.18 -9.59 -13.53
CA GLY A 272 11.52 -10.16 -13.75
C GLY A 272 12.38 -9.91 -12.54
N ASN A 273 13.53 -10.59 -12.44
CA ASN A 273 14.41 -10.51 -11.28
C ASN A 273 14.67 -9.07 -10.84
N THR A 274 14.18 -8.71 -9.68
CA THR A 274 14.23 -7.36 -9.13
C THR A 274 15.10 -7.31 -7.88
N LYS A 275 15.95 -6.31 -7.80
CA LYS A 275 16.68 -5.99 -6.57
C LYS A 275 16.07 -4.76 -5.90
N TYR A 276 15.54 -4.93 -4.70
CA TYR A 276 15.00 -3.88 -3.87
C TYR A 276 16.07 -3.35 -2.91
N GLU A 277 16.52 -2.13 -3.13
CA GLU A 277 17.49 -1.43 -2.28
C GLU A 277 16.81 -0.25 -1.57
N PHE A 278 17.11 -0.05 -0.29
CA PHE A 278 16.50 0.98 0.53
C PHE A 278 17.54 1.98 1.06
N ASP A 279 17.11 3.22 1.30
CA ASP A 279 17.97 4.27 1.85
C ASP A 279 17.86 4.29 3.39
N PRO A 280 18.91 3.85 4.13
CA PRO A 280 18.88 3.79 5.59
C PRO A 280 18.80 5.17 6.26
N THR A 281 18.90 6.25 5.49
CA THR A 281 18.77 7.62 6.00
C THR A 281 17.36 8.20 5.85
N LYS A 282 16.48 7.50 5.14
CA LYS A 282 15.11 7.92 4.87
C LYS A 282 14.12 6.92 5.48
N PRO A 283 13.69 7.15 6.72
CA PRO A 283 12.63 6.35 7.32
C PRO A 283 11.36 6.37 6.45
N ASN A 284 10.79 5.21 6.19
CA ASN A 284 9.56 5.07 5.43
C ASN A 284 8.71 3.91 5.94
N SER A 285 7.44 3.96 5.59
CA SER A 285 6.51 2.84 5.66
C SER A 285 6.06 2.53 4.25
N LEU A 286 6.18 1.28 3.81
CA LEU A 286 5.85 0.89 2.44
C LEU A 286 5.45 -0.57 2.34
N THR A 287 4.78 -0.91 1.23
CA THR A 287 4.49 -2.29 0.85
C THR A 287 5.07 -2.58 -0.54
N ILE A 288 5.67 -3.74 -0.69
CA ILE A 288 6.11 -4.26 -1.98
C ILE A 288 4.98 -5.07 -2.62
N TRP A 289 4.73 -4.77 -3.89
CA TRP A 289 4.07 -5.64 -4.86
C TRP A 289 5.06 -5.99 -5.96
N ASP A 290 5.17 -7.27 -6.26
CA ASP A 290 5.99 -7.81 -7.33
C ASP A 290 5.17 -8.84 -8.13
N GLY A 291 5.25 -8.75 -9.45
CA GLY A 291 4.50 -9.63 -10.36
C GLY A 291 5.19 -10.97 -10.61
N GLY A 292 6.40 -11.17 -10.09
CA GLY A 292 7.18 -12.41 -10.15
C GLY A 292 8.57 -12.22 -10.72
N GLY A 293 9.42 -13.16 -10.47
CA GLY A 293 10.85 -13.14 -10.80
C GLY A 293 11.60 -14.05 -9.87
N GLU A 294 12.85 -13.77 -9.67
CA GLU A 294 13.70 -14.24 -8.59
C GLU A 294 14.28 -12.98 -7.95
N ASP A 295 13.72 -12.58 -6.81
CA ASP A 295 13.81 -11.23 -6.31
C ASP A 295 14.66 -11.15 -5.03
N LEU A 296 15.27 -10.00 -4.78
CA LEU A 296 16.18 -9.78 -3.67
C LEU A 296 15.80 -8.55 -2.86
N LEU A 297 15.56 -8.72 -1.56
CA LEU A 297 15.55 -7.62 -0.60
C LEU A 297 16.96 -7.38 -0.06
N ASP A 298 17.53 -6.20 -0.29
CA ASP A 298 18.87 -5.85 0.15
C ASP A 298 18.86 -4.78 1.24
N PHE A 299 19.09 -5.21 2.51
CA PHE A 299 19.26 -4.34 3.66
C PHE A 299 20.73 -4.26 4.10
N SER A 300 21.68 -4.73 3.30
CA SER A 300 23.11 -4.81 3.66
C SER A 300 23.76 -3.47 4.02
N ASN A 301 23.15 -2.36 3.62
CA ASN A 301 23.59 -1.00 3.94
C ASN A 301 22.98 -0.44 5.26
N PHE A 302 22.08 -1.18 5.93
CA PHE A 302 21.50 -0.79 7.21
C PHE A 302 22.44 -1.13 8.37
N ASN A 303 22.48 -0.25 9.38
CA ASN A 303 23.28 -0.44 10.60
C ASN A 303 22.43 -0.77 11.83
N TYR A 304 21.15 -0.97 11.65
CA TYR A 304 20.20 -1.27 12.70
C TYR A 304 19.41 -2.52 12.34
N ARG A 305 18.96 -3.23 13.35
CA ARG A 305 18.25 -4.48 13.25
C ARG A 305 17.08 -4.40 12.25
N CYS A 306 16.98 -5.44 11.42
CA CYS A 306 15.88 -5.71 10.54
C CYS A 306 15.24 -7.05 10.94
N ASP A 307 13.96 -7.02 11.31
CA ASP A 307 13.17 -8.24 11.51
C ASP A 307 12.34 -8.44 10.25
N ILE A 308 12.71 -9.42 9.42
CA ILE A 308 12.19 -9.59 8.05
C ILE A 308 11.39 -10.89 7.98
N ASP A 309 10.20 -10.83 7.39
CA ASP A 309 9.36 -11.97 7.08
C ASP A 309 9.03 -11.94 5.58
N LEU A 310 9.47 -12.97 4.82
CA LEU A 310 9.29 -13.07 3.37
C LEU A 310 7.94 -13.66 2.94
N ASN A 311 7.10 -14.08 3.90
CA ASN A 311 5.78 -14.60 3.55
C ASN A 311 4.90 -13.54 2.93
N ASP A 312 4.08 -13.92 1.97
CA ASP A 312 3.11 -13.04 1.36
C ASP A 312 2.07 -12.57 2.39
N GLY A 313 1.71 -11.29 2.33
CA GLY A 313 0.84 -10.65 3.31
C GLY A 313 1.50 -10.34 4.66
N ALA A 314 2.79 -10.68 4.84
CA ALA A 314 3.51 -10.45 6.08
C ALA A 314 4.01 -9.01 6.24
N TYR A 315 4.32 -8.67 7.48
CA TYR A 315 4.94 -7.41 7.86
C TYR A 315 6.29 -7.64 8.50
N SER A 316 7.20 -6.76 8.21
CA SER A 316 8.57 -6.71 8.71
C SER A 316 8.82 -5.39 9.45
N THR A 317 9.81 -5.42 10.36
CA THR A 317 10.24 -4.25 11.14
C THR A 317 11.64 -3.84 10.73
N ILE A 318 11.77 -2.71 10.06
CA ILE A 318 13.04 -2.14 9.60
C ILE A 318 13.38 -0.92 10.46
N LYS A 319 14.45 -1.01 11.27
CA LYS A 319 14.84 0.04 12.20
C LYS A 319 15.83 1.04 11.61
N TYR A 320 15.71 2.29 12.05
CA TYR A 320 16.54 3.40 11.61
C TYR A 320 17.21 4.10 12.80
N ALA A 321 18.21 4.95 12.55
CA ALA A 321 19.02 5.60 13.57
C ALA A 321 18.23 6.34 14.67
N ALA A 322 17.15 6.99 14.30
CA ALA A 322 16.35 7.83 15.19
C ALA A 322 14.89 7.38 15.29
N TRP A 323 14.53 6.27 14.65
CA TRP A 323 13.18 5.79 14.56
C TRP A 323 13.13 4.27 14.78
N ASN A 324 12.25 3.86 15.68
CA ASN A 324 12.08 2.45 16.05
C ASN A 324 10.63 2.05 15.79
N PRO A 325 10.30 1.80 14.52
CA PRO A 325 8.98 1.37 14.12
C PRO A 325 8.68 -0.07 14.52
N ASP A 326 7.45 -0.46 14.27
CA ASP A 326 6.96 -1.82 14.27
C ASP A 326 6.10 -2.00 13.02
N ASP A 327 6.24 -3.10 12.29
CA ASP A 327 5.43 -3.41 11.09
C ASP A 327 5.42 -2.27 10.02
N ASN A 328 6.58 -1.70 9.73
CA ASN A 328 6.69 -0.58 8.78
C ASN A 328 7.01 -0.99 7.35
N PHE A 329 7.16 -2.29 7.09
CA PHE A 329 7.46 -2.83 5.77
C PHE A 329 6.58 -4.04 5.50
N GLY A 330 5.76 -3.99 4.47
CA GLY A 330 4.85 -5.06 4.10
C GLY A 330 5.23 -5.74 2.78
N ILE A 331 4.90 -7.02 2.66
CA ILE A 331 4.86 -7.76 1.40
C ILE A 331 3.40 -8.01 1.05
N ALA A 332 2.94 -7.58 -0.12
CA ALA A 332 1.55 -7.76 -0.52
C ALA A 332 1.20 -9.25 -0.68
N PHE A 333 -0.06 -9.60 -0.52
CA PHE A 333 -0.53 -10.97 -0.78
C PHE A 333 -0.25 -11.39 -2.22
N ASN A 334 0.15 -12.63 -2.42
CA ASN A 334 0.58 -13.21 -3.69
C ASN A 334 1.84 -12.56 -4.30
N THR A 335 2.64 -11.90 -3.48
CA THR A 335 3.99 -11.45 -3.82
C THR A 335 4.98 -12.45 -3.26
N PHE A 336 5.87 -12.94 -4.10
CA PHE A 336 6.86 -13.95 -3.76
C PHE A 336 8.25 -13.36 -3.88
N ILE A 337 8.99 -13.38 -2.78
CA ILE A 337 10.38 -12.91 -2.70
C ILE A 337 11.24 -14.09 -2.25
N GLU A 338 12.29 -14.38 -2.99
CA GLU A 338 13.13 -15.55 -2.77
C GLU A 338 14.35 -15.23 -1.92
N ASN A 339 14.92 -14.03 -2.10
CA ASN A 339 16.25 -13.74 -1.57
C ASN A 339 16.29 -12.56 -0.62
N VAL A 340 17.15 -12.62 0.39
CA VAL A 340 17.34 -11.51 1.32
C VAL A 340 18.76 -11.39 1.84
N LEU A 341 19.26 -10.13 1.87
CA LEU A 341 20.47 -9.75 2.59
C LEU A 341 20.06 -8.91 3.80
N GLY A 342 20.37 -9.36 4.99
CA GLY A 342 20.15 -8.69 6.26
C GLY A 342 21.04 -7.46 6.47
N SER A 343 20.96 -6.88 7.65
CA SER A 343 21.63 -5.65 8.00
C SER A 343 23.06 -5.87 8.53
N GLN A 344 23.66 -4.84 9.10
CA GLN A 344 24.95 -4.93 9.80
C GLN A 344 24.77 -5.20 11.32
N SER A 345 23.57 -5.57 11.75
CA SER A 345 23.19 -5.82 13.15
C SER A 345 22.48 -7.16 13.26
N SER A 346 22.29 -7.62 14.48
CA SER A 346 21.60 -8.89 14.73
C SER A 346 20.15 -8.84 14.29
N ASP A 347 19.82 -9.62 13.28
CA ASP A 347 18.54 -9.66 12.59
C ASP A 347 17.74 -10.94 12.92
N THR A 348 16.47 -10.93 12.63
CA THR A 348 15.66 -12.13 12.51
C THR A 348 15.08 -12.17 11.11
N ILE A 349 15.33 -13.24 10.37
CA ILE A 349 14.85 -13.38 9.00
C ILE A 349 14.06 -14.66 8.89
N ILE A 350 12.86 -14.57 8.37
CA ILE A 350 11.95 -15.69 8.14
C ILE A 350 11.73 -15.80 6.63
N GLY A 351 12.12 -16.93 6.05
CA GLY A 351 11.83 -17.32 4.67
C GLY A 351 10.37 -17.75 4.50
N ASN A 352 10.04 -18.27 3.34
CA ASN A 352 8.68 -18.65 2.98
C ASN A 352 8.59 -20.14 2.53
N GLU A 353 7.69 -20.46 1.59
CA GLU A 353 7.54 -21.81 1.07
C GLU A 353 8.39 -22.11 -0.18
N LEU A 354 9.21 -21.15 -0.63
CA LEU A 354 10.06 -21.26 -1.81
C LEU A 354 11.49 -21.64 -1.41
N ASP A 355 12.30 -22.02 -2.40
CA ASP A 355 13.75 -22.14 -2.23
C ASP A 355 14.34 -20.74 -2.01
N ASN A 356 14.74 -20.41 -0.77
CA ASN A 356 15.22 -19.09 -0.39
C ASN A 356 16.76 -19.01 -0.32
N GLU A 357 17.33 -17.86 -0.70
CA GLU A 357 18.72 -17.52 -0.40
C GLU A 357 18.76 -16.43 0.68
N ILE A 358 19.14 -16.79 1.90
CA ILE A 358 19.09 -15.94 3.09
C ILE A 358 20.50 -15.69 3.61
N SER A 359 20.91 -14.40 3.72
CA SER A 359 22.14 -14.03 4.42
C SER A 359 21.86 -13.02 5.51
N GLY A 360 22.35 -13.29 6.74
CA GLY A 360 22.23 -12.38 7.87
C GLY A 360 23.19 -11.18 7.78
N ASN A 361 24.27 -11.28 6.99
CA ASN A 361 25.41 -10.35 6.96
C ASN A 361 26.21 -10.34 8.26
N ASN A 362 26.34 -9.16 8.90
CA ASN A 362 27.02 -9.03 10.18
C ASN A 362 26.01 -9.00 11.32
N GLY A 363 26.34 -9.67 12.39
CA GLY A 363 25.44 -9.71 13.55
C GLY A 363 25.46 -11.08 14.20
N ASN A 364 24.59 -11.29 15.16
CA ASN A 364 24.25 -12.63 15.61
C ASN A 364 22.80 -12.85 15.17
N ASP A 365 22.64 -13.49 14.05
CA ASP A 365 21.39 -13.53 13.34
C ASP A 365 20.60 -14.81 13.63
N THR A 366 19.30 -14.74 13.50
CA THR A 366 18.43 -15.90 13.59
C THR A 366 17.68 -16.05 12.27
N LEU A 367 18.01 -17.10 11.53
CA LEU A 367 17.55 -17.30 10.16
C LEU A 367 16.67 -18.55 10.11
N TYR A 368 15.54 -18.45 9.44
CA TYR A 368 14.61 -19.53 9.21
C TYR A 368 14.38 -19.65 7.70
N GLY A 369 14.62 -20.84 7.11
CA GLY A 369 14.34 -21.11 5.70
C GLY A 369 12.84 -21.27 5.46
N GLY A 370 12.26 -22.24 6.14
CA GLY A 370 10.85 -22.52 6.03
C GLY A 370 10.56 -23.83 5.32
N ALA A 371 10.03 -23.77 4.14
CA ALA A 371 9.93 -24.93 3.27
C ALA A 371 10.60 -24.58 1.93
N GLY A 372 11.19 -25.57 1.27
CA GLY A 372 12.00 -25.35 0.08
C GLY A 372 13.41 -25.88 0.30
N ASN A 373 14.29 -25.71 -0.68
CA ASN A 373 15.69 -26.06 -0.51
C ASN A 373 16.48 -24.76 -0.33
N ASP A 374 16.69 -24.38 0.90
CA ASP A 374 17.18 -23.07 1.28
C ASP A 374 18.72 -23.00 1.31
N ILE A 375 19.25 -21.83 1.05
CA ILE A 375 20.69 -21.57 1.12
C ILE A 375 20.95 -20.44 2.11
N PHE A 376 21.71 -20.74 3.15
CA PHE A 376 22.07 -19.77 4.18
C PHE A 376 23.48 -19.27 3.99
N ASP A 377 23.65 -17.94 4.14
CA ASP A 377 24.93 -17.24 4.07
C ASP A 377 25.69 -17.48 2.76
N TRP A 378 24.99 -17.43 1.66
CA TRP A 378 25.48 -17.71 0.32
C TRP A 378 26.42 -16.64 -0.24
N ASP A 379 26.34 -15.40 0.25
CA ASP A 379 27.12 -14.27 -0.23
C ASP A 379 28.59 -14.30 0.25
N GLU A 380 29.47 -13.61 -0.48
CA GLU A 380 30.90 -13.48 -0.11
C GLU A 380 31.16 -12.31 0.86
N GLY A 381 30.12 -11.75 1.48
CA GLY A 381 30.20 -10.57 2.37
C GLY A 381 30.97 -10.84 3.67
N SER A 382 31.15 -9.78 4.45
CA SER A 382 31.66 -9.89 5.82
C SER A 382 30.55 -10.48 6.68
N ARG A 383 30.84 -11.59 7.35
CA ARG A 383 29.92 -12.31 8.23
C ARG A 383 30.58 -12.43 9.58
N ASP A 384 30.43 -11.39 10.38
CA ASP A 384 30.93 -11.40 11.75
C ASP A 384 29.76 -11.70 12.68
N GLY A 385 29.88 -12.75 13.48
CA GLY A 385 28.87 -13.07 14.46
C GLY A 385 28.79 -14.55 14.80
N VAL A 386 27.73 -14.91 15.47
CA VAL A 386 27.33 -16.28 15.76
C VAL A 386 25.87 -16.41 15.37
N ASP A 387 25.63 -17.12 14.28
CA ASP A 387 24.31 -17.21 13.68
C ASP A 387 23.61 -18.50 14.07
N THR A 388 22.28 -18.42 14.14
CA THR A 388 21.43 -19.58 14.37
C THR A 388 20.55 -19.75 13.15
N MET A 389 20.70 -20.88 12.46
CA MET A 389 20.04 -21.20 11.21
C MET A 389 19.13 -22.41 11.38
N HIS A 390 17.90 -22.27 10.99
CA HIS A 390 16.87 -23.32 10.96
C HIS A 390 16.48 -23.54 9.50
N GLY A 391 16.86 -24.68 8.92
CA GLY A 391 16.50 -24.99 7.52
C GLY A 391 15.01 -25.13 7.35
N GLY A 392 14.46 -26.10 8.03
CA GLY A 392 13.06 -26.45 7.89
C GLY A 392 12.87 -27.64 6.98
N THR A 393 11.86 -27.61 6.11
CA THR A 393 11.62 -28.78 5.24
C THR A 393 12.24 -28.58 3.87
N GLY A 394 13.11 -29.48 3.44
CA GLY A 394 13.79 -29.43 2.15
C GLY A 394 15.20 -30.03 2.25
N ASN A 395 16.03 -29.74 1.26
CA ASN A 395 17.44 -30.14 1.32
C ASN A 395 18.28 -28.85 1.40
N ASP A 396 18.62 -28.46 2.60
CA ASP A 396 19.14 -27.14 2.89
C ASP A 396 20.68 -27.08 2.86
N ILE A 397 21.19 -25.92 2.54
CA ILE A 397 22.63 -25.67 2.44
C ILE A 397 23.01 -24.55 3.41
N TYR A 398 23.98 -24.83 4.27
CA TYR A 398 24.53 -23.88 5.24
C TYR A 398 26.00 -23.60 4.91
N VAL A 399 26.33 -22.32 4.68
CA VAL A 399 27.72 -21.90 4.42
C VAL A 399 28.26 -21.21 5.66
N LEU A 400 28.98 -21.94 6.51
CA LEU A 400 29.43 -21.45 7.81
C LEU A 400 30.78 -20.73 7.73
N SER A 401 30.81 -19.50 8.19
CA SER A 401 32.03 -18.69 8.34
C SER A 401 32.70 -18.90 9.71
N SER A 402 31.94 -19.30 10.72
CA SER A 402 32.38 -19.48 12.11
C SER A 402 32.09 -20.89 12.62
N ALA A 403 33.02 -21.44 13.43
CA ALA A 403 32.79 -22.69 14.14
C ALA A 403 31.76 -22.56 15.28
N SER A 404 31.33 -21.34 15.57
CA SER A 404 30.33 -21.05 16.61
C SER A 404 28.93 -20.93 16.08
N ASP A 405 28.75 -20.97 14.77
CA ASP A 405 27.42 -20.92 14.15
C ASP A 405 26.63 -22.19 14.50
N ILE A 406 25.36 -22.04 14.66
CA ILE A 406 24.44 -23.05 15.13
C ILE A 406 23.48 -23.43 14.00
N VAL A 407 23.58 -24.64 13.50
CA VAL A 407 22.59 -25.22 12.57
C VAL A 407 21.63 -26.09 13.35
N ILE A 408 20.35 -25.91 13.13
CA ILE A 408 19.25 -26.64 13.78
C ILE A 408 18.40 -27.31 12.71
N GLU A 409 18.40 -28.68 12.76
CA GLU A 409 17.62 -29.54 11.91
C GLU A 409 16.79 -30.51 12.72
N LEU A 410 15.55 -30.74 12.30
CA LEU A 410 14.67 -31.76 12.89
C LEU A 410 14.67 -33.04 12.06
N ALA A 411 14.25 -34.11 12.67
CA ALA A 411 14.27 -35.41 12.01
C ALA A 411 13.24 -35.52 10.88
N GLY A 412 13.72 -35.71 9.66
CA GLY A 412 12.89 -35.96 8.49
C GLY A 412 12.54 -34.70 7.70
N GLU A 413 13.23 -33.60 7.95
CA GLU A 413 13.07 -32.36 7.19
C GLU A 413 13.77 -32.44 5.83
N GLY A 414 14.88 -33.19 5.70
CA GLY A 414 15.55 -33.30 4.40
C GLY A 414 16.82 -34.15 4.40
N ALA A 415 17.69 -33.81 3.46
CA ALA A 415 19.06 -34.28 3.37
C ALA A 415 20.01 -33.09 3.26
N ASP A 416 20.47 -32.59 4.40
CA ASP A 416 21.02 -31.27 4.58
C ASP A 416 22.54 -31.25 4.52
N THR A 417 23.09 -30.12 4.09
CA THR A 417 24.50 -30.00 3.77
C THR A 417 25.12 -28.75 4.41
N VAL A 418 26.17 -28.95 5.18
CA VAL A 418 27.01 -27.87 5.71
C VAL A 418 28.30 -27.75 4.89
N TYR A 419 28.60 -26.57 4.43
CA TYR A 419 29.92 -26.16 3.92
C TYR A 419 30.62 -25.28 4.95
N THR A 420 31.91 -25.57 5.28
CA THR A 420 32.63 -24.77 6.26
C THR A 420 34.14 -24.75 6.02
N SER A 421 34.76 -23.60 6.27
CA SER A 421 36.22 -23.45 6.29
C SER A 421 36.84 -23.71 7.66
N THR A 422 36.03 -24.05 8.67
CA THR A 422 36.45 -24.25 10.06
C THR A 422 36.23 -25.66 10.53
N SER A 423 36.79 -26.02 11.70
CA SER A 423 36.48 -27.33 12.32
C SER A 423 35.07 -27.28 12.89
N TYR A 424 34.17 -28.00 12.26
CA TYR A 424 32.74 -28.05 12.64
C TYR A 424 32.32 -29.51 12.93
N SER A 425 31.46 -29.67 13.91
CA SER A 425 30.84 -30.96 14.21
C SER A 425 29.41 -30.93 13.75
N ALA A 426 29.04 -31.78 12.80
CA ALA A 426 27.66 -31.86 12.32
C ALA A 426 26.68 -32.00 13.48
N PRO A 427 25.62 -31.16 13.53
CA PRO A 427 24.52 -31.38 14.45
C PRO A 427 23.74 -32.65 14.07
N SER A 428 22.78 -33.06 14.92
CA SER A 428 21.86 -34.12 14.57
C SER A 428 21.05 -33.75 13.34
N ASN A 429 20.78 -34.71 12.49
CA ASN A 429 19.95 -34.61 11.29
C ASN A 429 20.56 -33.77 10.15
N VAL A 430 21.86 -33.52 10.15
CA VAL A 430 22.62 -33.02 8.99
C VAL A 430 23.40 -34.18 8.40
N GLU A 431 23.16 -34.52 7.15
CA GLU A 431 23.73 -35.71 6.48
C GLU A 431 25.11 -35.47 5.91
N ASN A 432 25.39 -34.23 5.45
CA ASN A 432 26.61 -33.95 4.75
C ASN A 432 27.38 -32.75 5.36
N VAL A 433 28.69 -32.89 5.52
CA VAL A 433 29.57 -31.79 5.91
C VAL A 433 30.80 -31.80 5.00
N PHE A 434 31.05 -30.69 4.35
CA PHE A 434 32.18 -30.50 3.45
C PHE A 434 33.07 -29.32 3.92
N GLY A 435 34.38 -29.51 3.84
CA GLY A 435 35.34 -28.42 4.06
C GLY A 435 35.78 -27.81 2.73
N PHE A 436 36.00 -26.47 2.72
CA PHE A 436 36.54 -25.72 1.57
C PHE A 436 37.74 -24.88 1.94
#